data_3e52838ebace4b50e29be5caa7229a07
#
_entry.id   3e52838ebace4b50e29be5caa7229a07
#
_cell.length_a   1.000
_cell.length_b   1.000
_cell.length_c   1.000
_cell.angle_alpha   90.00
_cell.angle_beta   90.00
_cell.angle_gamma   90.00
#
_symmetry.space_group_name_H-M   'P 1'
#
loop_
_entity.id
_entity.type
_entity.pdbx_description
1 polymer ?
#
loop_
_entity_poly.entity_id
_entity_poly.type
_entity_poly.pdbx_seq_one_letter_code
_entity_poly.pdbx_strand_id
1 'polypeptide(L)'
;TLVLKSETQEVLSDRGTIIPSRLWRVGRSSEANLFKRELKSDASDFVVDVLIDASGSQMSRQGDVALQAYIISEALSNVNLPHRVMSFCTFWDYTILHRFREYDDPQSANENIFNYVTSSNNRDGLAIKTAGYGLLQRSEEKKILIVLSDGKPYDVIVNRPHAKNPEPYMGKYAINDTATEVRHLRNLGVSVLGVFAGEEKDLSTEKKIFGKDFAYIRDISNFSRIVGRYLIKQLDSDE
;
A
#
# COMPACT_ATOMS: atom_id res chain seq x y z
N THR A 1 19.09 -3.68 1.59
CA THR A 1 19.06 -2.22 1.34
C THR A 1 18.33 -2.04 0.03
N LEU A 2 17.08 -1.55 0.06
CA LEU A 2 16.37 -1.11 -1.14
C LEU A 2 17.10 0.16 -1.61
N VAL A 3 17.93 0.04 -2.61
CA VAL A 3 18.45 1.18 -3.33
C VAL A 3 17.49 1.42 -4.48
N LEU A 4 16.58 2.39 -4.32
CA LEU A 4 15.88 2.95 -5.47
C LEU A 4 16.97 3.57 -6.35
N LYS A 5 17.16 3.06 -7.57
CA LYS A 5 17.90 3.76 -8.59
C LYS A 5 17.16 5.07 -8.85
N SER A 6 17.66 6.17 -8.30
CA SER A 6 17.28 7.47 -8.81
C SER A 6 17.87 7.53 -10.24
N GLU A 7 17.04 7.36 -11.24
CA GLU A 7 17.46 7.63 -12.61
C GLU A 7 17.68 9.14 -12.71
N THR A 8 18.93 9.51 -12.71
CA THR A 8 19.35 10.87 -12.99
C THR A 8 19.30 11.04 -14.50
N GLN A 9 18.22 11.61 -15.03
CA GLN A 9 18.18 11.99 -16.43
C GLN A 9 19.02 13.25 -16.65
N GLU A 10 20.10 13.11 -17.40
CA GLU A 10 20.86 14.27 -17.88
C GLU A 10 20.11 14.94 -19.04
N VAL A 11 19.57 16.12 -18.81
CA VAL A 11 18.89 16.90 -19.83
C VAL A 11 19.76 18.11 -20.21
N LEU A 12 19.84 18.37 -21.53
CA LEU A 12 20.48 19.60 -22.04
C LEU A 12 19.63 20.81 -21.69
N SER A 13 20.27 21.83 -21.11
CA SER A 13 19.59 23.02 -20.59
C SER A 13 20.38 24.30 -20.87
N ASP A 14 19.72 25.42 -20.66
CA ASP A 14 20.34 26.76 -20.64
C ASP A 14 21.02 27.08 -19.29
N ARG A 15 20.86 26.21 -18.29
CA ARG A 15 21.39 26.36 -16.92
C ARG A 15 21.89 25.03 -16.37
N GLY A 16 22.90 25.06 -15.50
CA GLY A 16 23.45 23.87 -14.84
C GLY A 16 24.95 23.76 -14.95
N THR A 17 25.46 22.52 -15.10
CA THR A 17 26.89 22.27 -15.25
C THR A 17 27.29 22.43 -16.71
N ILE A 18 28.29 23.24 -17.00
CA ILE A 18 28.81 23.49 -18.36
C ILE A 18 29.32 22.18 -18.97
N ILE A 19 28.98 21.96 -20.22
CA ILE A 19 29.52 20.85 -21.04
C ILE A 19 30.69 21.39 -21.86
N PRO A 20 31.96 21.14 -21.46
CA PRO A 20 33.14 21.71 -22.13
C PRO A 20 33.20 21.44 -23.62
N SER A 21 32.80 20.24 -24.05
CA SER A 21 32.77 19.83 -25.44
C SER A 21 31.78 20.60 -26.34
N ARG A 22 30.90 21.42 -25.74
CA ARG A 22 29.93 22.24 -26.45
C ARG A 22 30.25 23.73 -26.47
N LEU A 23 31.31 24.16 -25.77
CA LEU A 23 31.67 25.57 -25.68
C LEU A 23 32.04 26.21 -27.04
N TRP A 24 32.50 25.42 -28.00
CA TRP A 24 32.80 25.88 -29.36
C TRP A 24 31.57 26.45 -30.09
N ARG A 25 30.35 26.14 -29.61
CA ARG A 25 29.08 26.63 -30.19
C ARG A 25 28.76 28.07 -29.80
N VAL A 26 29.42 28.60 -28.77
CA VAL A 26 29.19 29.97 -28.30
C VAL A 26 29.54 30.97 -29.42
N GLY A 27 28.57 31.78 -29.80
CA GLY A 27 28.72 32.71 -30.91
C GLY A 27 28.71 32.15 -32.31
N ARG A 28 28.53 30.82 -32.46
CA ARG A 28 28.52 30.16 -33.78
C ARG A 28 27.18 29.49 -34.09
N SER A 29 26.33 29.27 -33.08
CA SER A 29 24.97 28.75 -33.26
C SER A 29 24.02 29.44 -32.30
N SER A 30 22.74 29.46 -32.68
CA SER A 30 21.64 30.00 -31.84
C SER A 30 21.19 29.01 -30.73
N GLU A 31 21.78 27.83 -30.65
CA GLU A 31 21.46 26.83 -29.62
C GLU A 31 22.11 27.19 -28.30
N ALA A 32 21.27 27.55 -27.30
CA ALA A 32 21.70 27.94 -25.95
C ALA A 32 21.96 26.76 -24.99
N ASN A 33 21.80 25.49 -25.47
CA ASN A 33 21.89 24.30 -24.60
C ASN A 33 23.35 23.88 -24.37
N LEU A 34 24.10 24.66 -23.62
CA LEU A 34 25.50 24.48 -23.29
C LEU A 34 25.74 23.81 -21.94
N PHE A 35 24.67 23.63 -21.19
CA PHE A 35 24.70 23.08 -19.84
C PHE A 35 23.99 21.72 -19.80
N LYS A 36 24.43 20.86 -18.90
CA LYS A 36 23.66 19.71 -18.46
C LYS A 36 23.03 20.00 -17.12
N ARG A 37 21.79 19.60 -16.98
CA ARG A 37 21.07 19.62 -15.72
C ARG A 37 20.70 18.18 -15.38
N GLU A 38 21.08 17.76 -14.19
CA GLU A 38 20.58 16.51 -13.62
C GLU A 38 19.18 16.78 -13.12
N LEU A 39 18.18 16.26 -13.83
CA LEU A 39 16.86 16.15 -13.28
C LEU A 39 16.86 14.89 -12.43
N LYS A 40 16.96 15.06 -11.11
CA LYS A 40 16.57 14.01 -10.19
C LYS A 40 15.07 13.89 -10.33
N SER A 41 14.59 12.80 -10.87
CA SER A 41 13.21 12.43 -10.75
C SER A 41 13.03 12.00 -9.28
N ASP A 42 12.65 12.93 -8.43
CA ASP A 42 12.20 12.64 -7.06
C ASP A 42 10.80 12.01 -7.05
N ALA A 43 10.21 11.79 -8.22
CA ALA A 43 8.96 11.07 -8.36
C ALA A 43 9.27 9.57 -8.25
N SER A 44 8.88 8.98 -7.16
CA SER A 44 8.80 7.53 -7.04
C SER A 44 7.80 7.03 -8.08
N ASP A 45 8.19 6.03 -8.88
CA ASP A 45 7.26 5.33 -9.78
C ASP A 45 6.22 4.50 -8.99
N PHE A 46 6.41 4.42 -7.69
CA PHE A 46 5.60 3.62 -6.76
C PHE A 46 4.84 4.47 -5.77
N VAL A 47 3.63 4.01 -5.46
CA VAL A 47 2.83 4.50 -4.34
C VAL A 47 2.27 3.32 -3.56
N VAL A 48 2.22 3.43 -2.24
CA VAL A 48 1.79 2.35 -1.35
C VAL A 48 0.66 2.81 -0.44
N ASP A 49 -0.38 2.00 -0.34
CA ASP A 49 -1.38 2.07 0.72
C ASP A 49 -1.18 0.92 1.70
N VAL A 50 -1.23 1.21 2.98
CA VAL A 50 -1.28 0.23 4.07
C VAL A 50 -2.65 0.31 4.71
N LEU A 51 -3.43 -0.75 4.56
CA LEU A 51 -4.79 -0.87 5.08
C LEU A 51 -4.81 -1.88 6.22
N ILE A 52 -5.25 -1.46 7.40
CA ILE A 52 -5.18 -2.24 8.63
C ILE A 52 -6.60 -2.60 9.08
N ASP A 53 -6.87 -3.88 9.25
CA ASP A 53 -8.10 -4.35 9.87
C ASP A 53 -8.14 -3.91 11.34
N ALA A 54 -9.14 -3.10 11.70
CA ALA A 54 -9.38 -2.61 13.05
C ALA A 54 -10.63 -3.24 13.67
N SER A 55 -11.00 -4.45 13.25
CA SER A 55 -12.12 -5.18 13.85
C SER A 55 -11.83 -5.64 15.28
N GLY A 56 -12.91 -5.97 16.01
CA GLY A 56 -12.83 -6.42 17.40
C GLY A 56 -12.02 -7.71 17.58
N SER A 57 -11.87 -8.55 16.56
CA SER A 57 -11.04 -9.76 16.60
C SER A 57 -9.54 -9.46 16.79
N GLN A 58 -9.11 -8.26 16.43
CA GLN A 58 -7.72 -7.79 16.58
C GLN A 58 -7.44 -7.19 17.98
N MET A 59 -8.42 -7.10 18.88
CA MET A 59 -8.29 -6.42 20.17
C MET A 59 -7.11 -6.94 21.01
N SER A 60 -6.94 -8.25 21.09
CA SER A 60 -5.85 -8.88 21.88
C SER A 60 -4.46 -8.66 21.27
N ARG A 61 -4.37 -8.21 20.03
CA ARG A 61 -3.14 -8.06 19.24
C ARG A 61 -2.94 -6.64 18.71
N GLN A 62 -3.72 -5.71 19.23
CA GLN A 62 -3.75 -4.31 18.76
C GLN A 62 -2.36 -3.68 18.73
N GLY A 63 -1.55 -3.89 19.76
CA GLY A 63 -0.18 -3.36 19.83
C GLY A 63 0.75 -3.97 18.78
N ASP A 64 0.67 -5.28 18.55
CA ASP A 64 1.49 -5.99 17.55
C ASP A 64 1.14 -5.54 16.13
N VAL A 65 -0.15 -5.39 15.84
CA VAL A 65 -0.63 -4.94 14.53
C VAL A 65 -0.21 -3.49 14.26
N ALA A 66 -0.35 -2.60 15.26
CA ALA A 66 0.12 -1.23 15.16
C ALA A 66 1.64 -1.17 14.90
N LEU A 67 2.42 -1.98 15.64
CA LEU A 67 3.86 -2.06 15.47
C LEU A 67 4.25 -2.58 14.07
N GLN A 68 3.54 -3.58 13.55
CA GLN A 68 3.76 -4.08 12.18
C GLN A 68 3.53 -2.99 11.15
N ALA A 69 2.42 -2.26 11.25
CA ALA A 69 2.10 -1.15 10.35
C ALA A 69 3.13 -0.01 10.46
N TYR A 70 3.56 0.31 11.68
CA TYR A 70 4.62 1.30 11.93
C TYR A 70 5.94 0.90 11.26
N ILE A 71 6.37 -0.36 11.42
CA ILE A 71 7.61 -0.87 10.78
C ILE A 71 7.53 -0.77 9.25
N ILE A 72 6.38 -1.09 8.65
CA ILE A 72 6.18 -0.90 7.20
C ILE A 72 6.35 0.58 6.85
N SER A 73 5.63 1.45 7.55
CA SER A 73 5.63 2.89 7.29
C SER A 73 7.02 3.49 7.42
N GLU A 74 7.78 3.11 8.46
CA GLU A 74 9.19 3.51 8.63
C GLU A 74 10.07 3.03 7.48
N ALA A 75 9.91 1.78 7.05
CA ALA A 75 10.67 1.24 5.94
C ALA A 75 10.39 1.98 4.62
N LEU A 76 9.13 2.35 4.38
CA LEU A 76 8.72 3.13 3.20
C LEU A 76 9.22 4.57 3.27
N SER A 77 9.14 5.21 4.46
CA SER A 77 9.68 6.55 4.69
C SER A 77 11.19 6.61 4.46
N ASN A 78 11.95 5.61 4.95
CA ASN A 78 13.41 5.56 4.81
C ASN A 78 13.89 5.46 3.36
N VAL A 79 13.04 5.04 2.45
CA VAL A 79 13.31 4.98 1.01
C VAL A 79 12.55 6.05 0.22
N ASN A 80 11.95 7.02 0.91
CA ASN A 80 11.17 8.12 0.33
C ASN A 80 10.04 7.66 -0.59
N LEU A 81 9.40 6.52 -0.31
CA LEU A 81 8.22 6.06 -1.04
C LEU A 81 6.96 6.75 -0.52
N PRO A 82 6.19 7.43 -1.40
CA PRO A 82 4.89 7.97 -1.03
C PRO A 82 3.98 6.86 -0.52
N HIS A 83 3.46 7.00 0.69
CA HIS A 83 2.58 6.01 1.26
C HIS A 83 1.56 6.59 2.21
N ARG A 84 0.41 5.96 2.25
CA ARG A 84 -0.69 6.28 3.14
C ARG A 84 -0.95 5.10 4.07
N VAL A 85 -1.26 5.39 5.33
CA VAL A 85 -1.61 4.37 6.32
C VAL A 85 -2.98 4.67 6.89
N MET A 86 -3.87 3.69 6.83
CA MET A 86 -5.22 3.80 7.35
C MET A 86 -5.71 2.47 7.93
N SER A 87 -6.61 2.54 8.88
CA SER A 87 -7.34 1.37 9.37
C SER A 87 -8.80 1.40 8.94
N PHE A 88 -9.46 0.26 8.99
CA PHE A 88 -10.88 0.16 8.71
C PHE A 88 -11.60 -0.68 9.76
N CYS A 89 -12.81 -0.29 10.06
CA CYS A 89 -13.80 -1.09 10.77
C CYS A 89 -15.20 -0.77 10.23
N THR A 90 -16.16 -1.62 10.55
CA THR A 90 -17.56 -1.40 10.20
C THR A 90 -18.37 -1.25 11.47
N PHE A 91 -19.07 -0.13 11.58
CA PHE A 91 -19.95 0.18 12.68
C PHE A 91 -21.35 0.45 12.12
N TRP A 92 -22.33 -0.35 12.51
CA TRP A 92 -23.67 -0.36 11.90
C TRP A 92 -23.56 -0.53 10.37
N ASP A 93 -24.09 0.42 9.61
CA ASP A 93 -24.09 0.40 8.15
C ASP A 93 -22.89 1.14 7.53
N TYR A 94 -21.95 1.61 8.35
CA TYR A 94 -20.83 2.44 7.91
C TYR A 94 -19.52 1.67 7.99
N THR A 95 -18.78 1.63 6.89
CA THR A 95 -17.35 1.29 6.93
C THR A 95 -16.56 2.58 7.10
N ILE A 96 -15.82 2.65 8.20
CA ILE A 96 -15.01 3.79 8.60
C ILE A 96 -13.58 3.52 8.17
N LEU A 97 -12.98 4.46 7.45
CA LEU A 97 -11.54 4.49 7.18
C LEU A 97 -10.91 5.59 8.03
N HIS A 98 -10.09 5.18 9.00
CA HIS A 98 -9.34 6.10 9.84
C HIS A 98 -7.92 6.24 9.31
N ARG A 99 -7.52 7.45 8.93
CA ARG A 99 -6.21 7.75 8.37
C ARG A 99 -5.25 8.19 9.46
N PHE A 100 -4.06 7.60 9.46
CA PHE A 100 -2.98 7.93 10.39
C PHE A 100 -1.93 8.81 9.72
N ARG A 101 -1.72 8.59 8.42
CA ARG A 101 -0.81 9.40 7.60
C ARG A 101 -1.27 9.44 6.14
N GLU A 102 -1.01 10.56 5.49
CA GLU A 102 -1.17 10.75 4.04
C GLU A 102 0.17 10.58 3.30
N TYR A 103 0.11 10.55 1.96
CA TYR A 103 1.26 10.21 1.12
C TYR A 103 2.46 11.15 1.30
N ASP A 104 2.19 12.44 1.49
CA ASP A 104 3.21 13.49 1.52
C ASP A 104 3.54 13.97 2.95
N ASP A 105 3.02 13.26 3.95
CA ASP A 105 3.29 13.58 5.34
C ASP A 105 4.76 13.29 5.71
N PRO A 106 5.35 14.05 6.64
CA PRO A 106 6.69 13.78 7.11
C PRO A 106 6.79 12.46 7.85
N GLN A 107 8.00 11.90 7.96
CA GLN A 107 8.24 10.62 8.65
C GLN A 107 7.72 10.60 10.09
N SER A 108 7.76 11.74 10.80
CA SER A 108 7.21 11.86 12.16
C SER A 108 5.71 11.54 12.26
N ALA A 109 4.96 11.67 11.16
CA ALA A 109 3.55 11.30 11.13
C ALA A 109 3.31 9.78 11.29
N ASN A 110 4.34 8.94 11.12
CA ASN A 110 4.25 7.51 11.35
C ASN A 110 3.87 7.17 12.79
N GLU A 111 4.23 8.01 13.76
CA GLU A 111 3.86 7.84 15.17
C GLU A 111 2.34 7.85 15.39
N ASN A 112 1.56 8.49 14.51
CA ASN A 112 0.11 8.49 14.59
C ASN A 112 -0.49 7.08 14.46
N ILE A 113 0.25 6.13 13.88
CA ILE A 113 -0.18 4.73 13.75
C ILE A 113 -0.43 4.09 15.13
N PHE A 114 0.27 4.55 16.18
CA PHE A 114 0.02 4.08 17.55
C PHE A 114 -1.32 4.56 18.15
N ASN A 115 -2.03 5.46 17.47
CA ASN A 115 -3.42 5.78 17.78
C ASN A 115 -4.41 4.75 17.21
N TYR A 116 -3.91 3.65 16.62
CA TYR A 116 -4.73 2.56 16.13
C TYR A 116 -5.53 1.91 17.28
N VAL A 117 -6.82 1.81 17.08
CA VAL A 117 -7.79 1.22 18.03
C VAL A 117 -8.69 0.26 17.29
N THR A 118 -8.96 -0.87 17.90
CA THR A 118 -9.86 -1.87 17.36
C THR A 118 -11.29 -1.62 17.81
N SER A 119 -12.26 -1.86 16.91
CA SER A 119 -13.68 -1.68 17.19
C SER A 119 -14.56 -2.48 16.21
N SER A 120 -15.65 -3.03 16.73
CA SER A 120 -16.78 -3.54 15.94
C SER A 120 -16.43 -4.62 14.88
N ASN A 121 -17.08 -4.58 13.73
CA ASN A 121 -17.03 -5.57 12.66
C ASN A 121 -16.12 -5.12 11.50
N ASN A 122 -16.00 -5.94 10.44
CA ASN A 122 -15.22 -5.62 9.27
C ASN A 122 -15.87 -6.12 7.97
N ARG A 123 -16.07 -5.19 7.02
CA ARG A 123 -16.41 -5.49 5.63
C ARG A 123 -15.15 -5.31 4.78
N ASP A 124 -14.30 -6.32 4.78
CA ASP A 124 -12.97 -6.27 4.14
C ASP A 124 -13.08 -5.95 2.65
N GLY A 125 -14.01 -6.60 1.93
CA GLY A 125 -14.21 -6.33 0.51
C GLY A 125 -14.50 -4.86 0.23
N LEU A 126 -15.40 -4.23 0.99
CA LEU A 126 -15.73 -2.82 0.84
C LEU A 126 -14.56 -1.90 1.18
N ALA A 127 -13.82 -2.21 2.25
CA ALA A 127 -12.65 -1.44 2.67
C ALA A 127 -11.53 -1.50 1.62
N ILE A 128 -11.22 -2.71 1.12
CA ILE A 128 -10.24 -2.94 0.04
C ILE A 128 -10.64 -2.21 -1.24
N LYS A 129 -11.89 -2.30 -1.64
CA LYS A 129 -12.44 -1.58 -2.79
C LYS A 129 -12.24 -0.08 -2.65
N THR A 130 -12.60 0.48 -1.50
CA THR A 130 -12.54 1.93 -1.24
C THR A 130 -11.09 2.44 -1.21
N ALA A 131 -10.20 1.71 -0.54
CA ALA A 131 -8.77 2.01 -0.52
C ALA A 131 -8.17 1.95 -1.92
N GLY A 132 -8.44 0.85 -2.65
CA GLY A 132 -7.96 0.66 -4.01
C GLY A 132 -8.48 1.71 -5.00
N TYR A 133 -9.73 2.14 -4.86
CA TYR A 133 -10.26 3.23 -5.68
C TYR A 133 -9.49 4.54 -5.46
N GLY A 134 -9.20 4.88 -4.19
CA GLY A 134 -8.36 6.04 -3.87
C GLY A 134 -6.95 5.92 -4.43
N LEU A 135 -6.36 4.73 -4.34
CA LEU A 135 -5.01 4.45 -4.85
C LEU A 135 -4.95 4.55 -6.38
N LEU A 136 -6.00 4.13 -7.10
CA LEU A 136 -6.10 4.23 -8.55
C LEU A 136 -6.14 5.68 -9.07
N GLN A 137 -6.51 6.66 -8.24
CA GLN A 137 -6.48 8.08 -8.59
C GLN A 137 -5.07 8.68 -8.56
N ARG A 138 -4.09 7.97 -8.04
CA ARG A 138 -2.69 8.42 -8.00
C ARG A 138 -2.06 8.32 -9.39
N SER A 139 -1.11 9.22 -9.64
CA SER A 139 -0.41 9.34 -10.92
C SER A 139 0.75 8.36 -11.08
N GLU A 140 1.24 7.80 -9.98
CA GLU A 140 2.34 6.83 -9.99
C GLU A 140 1.96 5.59 -10.80
N GLU A 141 2.93 5.04 -11.54
CA GLU A 141 2.69 3.91 -12.44
C GLU A 141 2.38 2.64 -11.66
N LYS A 142 3.18 2.36 -10.63
CA LYS A 142 3.09 1.13 -9.83
C LYS A 142 2.38 1.41 -8.50
N LYS A 143 1.24 0.78 -8.32
CA LYS A 143 0.35 0.94 -7.17
C LYS A 143 0.34 -0.33 -6.34
N ILE A 144 0.60 -0.21 -5.04
CA ILE A 144 0.68 -1.34 -4.12
C ILE A 144 -0.27 -1.12 -2.95
N LEU A 145 -1.11 -2.11 -2.70
CA LEU A 145 -1.98 -2.16 -1.52
C LEU A 145 -1.51 -3.30 -0.60
N ILE A 146 -1.10 -2.96 0.61
CA ILE A 146 -0.74 -3.90 1.68
C ILE A 146 -1.91 -3.96 2.66
N VAL A 147 -2.48 -5.13 2.87
CA VAL A 147 -3.62 -5.34 3.76
C VAL A 147 -3.19 -6.18 4.95
N LEU A 148 -3.26 -5.60 6.16
CA LEU A 148 -3.04 -6.33 7.42
C LEU A 148 -4.41 -6.79 7.95
N SER A 149 -4.67 -8.10 7.94
CA SER A 149 -5.94 -8.68 8.37
C SER A 149 -5.73 -10.04 9.05
N ASP A 150 -6.71 -10.48 9.84
CA ASP A 150 -6.75 -11.84 10.40
C ASP A 150 -7.53 -12.84 9.51
N GLY A 151 -7.98 -12.38 8.35
CA GLY A 151 -8.72 -13.18 7.38
C GLY A 151 -10.13 -13.55 7.82
N LYS A 152 -10.74 -12.79 8.72
CA LYS A 152 -12.09 -13.04 9.28
C LYS A 152 -13.07 -11.93 8.95
N PRO A 153 -13.39 -11.69 7.67
CA PRO A 153 -14.40 -10.70 7.34
C PRO A 153 -15.75 -11.09 7.94
N TYR A 154 -16.28 -10.18 8.76
CA TYR A 154 -17.54 -10.41 9.48
C TYR A 154 -18.31 -9.12 9.72
N ASP A 155 -19.60 -9.14 9.35
CA ASP A 155 -20.55 -8.11 9.76
C ASP A 155 -21.94 -8.71 10.00
N VAL A 156 -22.72 -8.07 10.87
CA VAL A 156 -23.97 -8.64 11.37
C VAL A 156 -25.06 -8.71 10.31
N ILE A 157 -25.22 -7.68 9.48
CA ILE A 157 -26.25 -7.62 8.43
C ILE A 157 -25.69 -6.90 7.21
N VAL A 158 -25.90 -7.48 6.03
CA VAL A 158 -25.60 -6.83 4.74
C VAL A 158 -26.81 -6.96 3.83
N ASN A 159 -27.32 -5.85 3.32
CA ASN A 159 -28.29 -5.87 2.24
C ASN A 159 -27.64 -6.39 0.97
N ARG A 160 -27.97 -7.63 0.58
CA ARG A 160 -27.54 -8.19 -0.69
C ARG A 160 -28.52 -7.73 -1.78
N PRO A 161 -28.00 -7.34 -2.95
CA PRO A 161 -28.86 -7.11 -4.10
C PRO A 161 -29.76 -8.33 -4.33
N HIS A 162 -31.07 -8.11 -4.43
CA HIS A 162 -32.09 -9.16 -4.65
C HIS A 162 -32.32 -10.17 -3.52
N ALA A 163 -31.71 -10.00 -2.33
CA ALA A 163 -32.00 -10.86 -1.20
C ALA A 163 -33.36 -10.47 -0.58
N LYS A 164 -34.24 -11.48 -0.36
CA LYS A 164 -35.52 -11.27 0.33
C LYS A 164 -35.32 -11.03 1.84
N ASN A 165 -34.26 -11.62 2.40
CA ASN A 165 -33.90 -11.47 3.80
C ASN A 165 -32.42 -11.08 3.90
N PRO A 166 -32.05 -10.09 4.73
CA PRO A 166 -30.66 -9.79 5.00
C PRO A 166 -30.00 -10.97 5.73
N GLU A 167 -28.83 -11.36 5.28
CA GLU A 167 -28.02 -12.38 5.93
C GLU A 167 -26.71 -11.77 6.42
N PRO A 168 -26.10 -12.30 7.50
CA PRO A 168 -24.80 -11.83 7.97
C PRO A 168 -23.71 -11.92 6.88
N TYR A 169 -22.84 -10.92 6.84
CA TYR A 169 -21.65 -10.91 6.02
C TYR A 169 -20.59 -11.79 6.68
N MET A 170 -20.57 -13.08 6.38
CA MET A 170 -19.69 -14.04 7.05
C MET A 170 -19.40 -15.27 6.20
N GLY A 171 -18.41 -16.06 6.63
CA GLY A 171 -18.08 -17.34 6.04
C GLY A 171 -17.71 -17.25 4.55
N LYS A 172 -18.16 -18.19 3.76
CA LYS A 172 -17.84 -18.27 2.31
C LYS A 172 -18.24 -17.01 1.53
N TYR A 173 -19.34 -16.38 1.91
CA TYR A 173 -19.81 -15.17 1.24
C TYR A 173 -18.82 -14.02 1.42
N ALA A 174 -18.49 -13.69 2.66
CA ALA A 174 -17.57 -12.60 2.97
C ALA A 174 -16.16 -12.85 2.42
N ILE A 175 -15.67 -14.08 2.51
CA ILE A 175 -14.39 -14.49 1.94
C ILE A 175 -14.37 -14.32 0.42
N ASN A 176 -15.42 -14.77 -0.27
CA ASN A 176 -15.52 -14.65 -1.72
C ASN A 176 -15.66 -13.21 -2.18
N ASP A 177 -16.42 -12.39 -1.45
CA ASP A 177 -16.55 -10.96 -1.70
C ASP A 177 -15.20 -10.27 -1.60
N THR A 178 -14.48 -10.47 -0.50
CA THR A 178 -13.13 -9.92 -0.30
C THR A 178 -12.15 -10.39 -1.38
N ALA A 179 -12.15 -11.69 -1.69
CA ALA A 179 -11.30 -12.26 -2.74
C ALA A 179 -11.63 -11.70 -4.15
N THR A 180 -12.89 -11.37 -4.38
CA THR A 180 -13.33 -10.78 -5.64
C THR A 180 -12.82 -9.36 -5.79
N GLU A 181 -12.88 -8.55 -4.74
CA GLU A 181 -12.33 -7.18 -4.76
C GLU A 181 -10.80 -7.18 -4.89
N VAL A 182 -10.10 -8.11 -4.23
CA VAL A 182 -8.65 -8.28 -4.41
C VAL A 182 -8.31 -8.59 -5.88
N ARG A 183 -9.03 -9.53 -6.51
CA ARG A 183 -8.82 -9.88 -7.92
C ARG A 183 -9.16 -8.71 -8.85
N HIS A 184 -10.23 -7.98 -8.53
CA HIS A 184 -10.64 -6.81 -9.31
C HIS A 184 -9.54 -5.74 -9.32
N LEU A 185 -8.98 -5.41 -8.17
CA LEU A 185 -7.87 -4.44 -8.08
C LEU A 185 -6.63 -4.91 -8.84
N ARG A 186 -6.28 -6.19 -8.74
CA ARG A 186 -5.16 -6.76 -9.51
C ARG A 186 -5.37 -6.64 -11.03
N ASN A 187 -6.59 -6.87 -11.49
CA ASN A 187 -6.94 -6.70 -12.91
C ASN A 187 -6.85 -5.23 -13.37
N LEU A 188 -6.95 -4.29 -12.43
CA LEU A 188 -6.76 -2.86 -12.68
C LEU A 188 -5.30 -2.40 -12.52
N GLY A 189 -4.36 -3.34 -12.35
CA GLY A 189 -2.93 -3.04 -12.24
C GLY A 189 -2.44 -2.70 -10.83
N VAL A 190 -3.26 -2.91 -9.78
CA VAL A 190 -2.82 -2.74 -8.38
C VAL A 190 -2.24 -4.04 -7.85
N SER A 191 -1.00 -4.01 -7.38
CA SER A 191 -0.39 -5.15 -6.67
C SER A 191 -0.96 -5.24 -5.25
N VAL A 192 -1.61 -6.34 -4.89
CA VAL A 192 -2.24 -6.50 -3.57
C VAL A 192 -1.53 -7.61 -2.79
N LEU A 193 -0.96 -7.24 -1.64
CA LEU A 193 -0.31 -8.14 -0.68
C LEU A 193 -1.15 -8.26 0.59
N GLY A 194 -1.56 -9.48 0.95
CA GLY A 194 -2.11 -9.77 2.27
C GLY A 194 -0.99 -9.99 3.29
N VAL A 195 -1.08 -9.36 4.44
CA VAL A 195 -0.20 -9.62 5.59
C VAL A 195 -1.06 -10.19 6.71
N PHE A 196 -0.87 -11.48 6.96
CA PHE A 196 -1.68 -12.17 7.95
C PHE A 196 -1.28 -11.80 9.38
N ALA A 197 -2.22 -11.17 10.06
CA ALA A 197 -2.13 -10.73 11.45
C ALA A 197 -3.09 -11.52 12.37
N GLY A 198 -3.31 -12.80 12.08
CA GLY A 198 -4.27 -13.67 12.74
C GLY A 198 -3.65 -14.89 13.44
N GLU A 199 -4.50 -15.81 13.91
CA GLU A 199 -4.10 -17.08 14.47
C GLU A 199 -3.86 -18.12 13.35
N GLU A 200 -2.88 -19.00 13.52
CA GLU A 200 -2.45 -19.97 12.50
C GLU A 200 -3.61 -20.84 11.93
N LYS A 201 -4.62 -21.11 12.74
CA LYS A 201 -5.81 -21.85 12.31
C LYS A 201 -6.60 -21.17 11.17
N ASP A 202 -6.52 -19.85 11.08
CA ASP A 202 -7.27 -19.01 10.12
C ASP A 202 -6.48 -18.73 8.82
N LEU A 203 -5.22 -19.17 8.76
CA LEU A 203 -4.31 -18.95 7.63
C LEU A 203 -4.88 -19.47 6.29
N SER A 204 -5.70 -20.52 6.33
CA SER A 204 -6.34 -21.07 5.13
C SER A 204 -7.34 -20.11 4.49
N THR A 205 -7.92 -19.22 5.27
CA THR A 205 -8.85 -18.18 4.81
C THR A 205 -8.10 -17.07 4.10
N GLU A 206 -7.01 -16.62 4.68
CA GLU A 206 -6.12 -15.60 4.08
C GLU A 206 -5.60 -16.05 2.70
N LYS A 207 -5.20 -17.33 2.60
CA LYS A 207 -4.82 -17.94 1.30
C LYS A 207 -5.92 -17.88 0.27
N LYS A 208 -7.18 -18.04 0.67
CA LYS A 208 -8.32 -17.96 -0.26
C LYS A 208 -8.56 -16.56 -0.75
N ILE A 209 -8.32 -15.55 0.10
CA ILE A 209 -8.49 -14.14 -0.22
C ILE A 209 -7.36 -13.65 -1.13
N PHE A 210 -6.11 -13.81 -0.72
CA PHE A 210 -4.94 -13.20 -1.39
C PHE A 210 -4.19 -14.14 -2.33
N GLY A 211 -4.49 -15.44 -2.32
CA GLY A 211 -3.83 -16.43 -3.17
C GLY A 211 -2.35 -16.61 -2.79
N LYS A 212 -1.46 -16.48 -3.77
CA LYS A 212 0.00 -16.61 -3.57
C LYS A 212 0.66 -15.36 -2.98
N ASP A 213 0.00 -14.22 -3.07
CA ASP A 213 0.54 -12.93 -2.65
C ASP A 213 0.05 -12.61 -1.23
N PHE A 214 0.44 -13.46 -0.29
CA PHE A 214 0.24 -13.23 1.12
C PHE A 214 1.52 -13.57 1.92
N ALA A 215 1.70 -12.89 3.03
CA ALA A 215 2.79 -13.12 3.97
C ALA A 215 2.24 -13.49 5.34
N TYR A 216 2.74 -14.58 5.93
CA TYR A 216 2.52 -14.92 7.32
C TYR A 216 3.79 -14.66 8.11
N ILE A 217 3.69 -13.80 9.09
CA ILE A 217 4.84 -13.31 9.85
C ILE A 217 4.71 -13.79 11.29
N ARG A 218 5.43 -14.85 11.62
CA ARG A 218 5.51 -15.39 12.98
C ARG A 218 6.37 -14.53 13.89
N ASP A 219 7.40 -13.89 13.34
CA ASP A 219 8.37 -13.09 14.04
C ASP A 219 8.50 -11.71 13.38
N ILE A 220 8.22 -10.70 14.18
CA ILE A 220 8.25 -9.30 13.75
C ILE A 220 9.62 -8.87 13.21
N SER A 221 10.71 -9.50 13.71
CA SER A 221 12.08 -9.24 13.21
C SER A 221 12.28 -9.59 11.74
N ASN A 222 11.47 -10.52 11.21
CA ASN A 222 11.51 -10.92 9.80
C ASN A 222 10.56 -10.12 8.90
N PHE A 223 9.73 -9.28 9.49
CA PHE A 223 8.66 -8.58 8.80
C PHE A 223 9.15 -7.65 7.69
N SER A 224 10.06 -6.73 8.03
CA SER A 224 10.64 -5.79 7.05
C SER A 224 11.32 -6.50 5.88
N ARG A 225 11.94 -7.67 6.15
CA ARG A 225 12.58 -8.49 5.11
C ARG A 225 11.57 -9.12 4.15
N ILE A 226 10.42 -9.59 4.66
CA ILE A 226 9.39 -10.23 3.84
C ILE A 226 8.68 -9.21 2.97
N VAL A 227 8.25 -8.09 3.55
CA VAL A 227 7.63 -6.99 2.81
C VAL A 227 8.62 -6.38 1.81
N GLY A 228 9.87 -6.16 2.24
CA GLY A 228 10.93 -5.67 1.37
C GLY A 228 11.18 -6.57 0.15
N ARG A 229 11.17 -7.90 0.32
CA ARG A 229 11.27 -8.84 -0.80
C ARG A 229 10.09 -8.76 -1.76
N TYR A 230 8.90 -8.58 -1.22
CA TYR A 230 7.72 -8.42 -2.06
C TYR A 230 7.80 -7.15 -2.89
N LEU A 231 8.18 -6.03 -2.27
CA LEU A 231 8.38 -4.76 -2.97
C LEU A 231 9.45 -4.87 -4.04
N ILE A 232 10.62 -5.49 -3.74
CA ILE A 232 11.70 -5.73 -4.71
C ILE A 232 11.17 -6.57 -5.88
N LYS A 233 10.42 -7.64 -5.61
CA LYS A 233 9.86 -8.48 -6.68
C LYS A 233 8.93 -7.70 -7.61
N GLN A 234 8.18 -6.71 -7.09
CA GLN A 234 7.36 -5.84 -7.93
C GLN A 234 8.22 -4.87 -8.76
N LEU A 235 9.44 -4.54 -8.27
CA LEU A 235 10.40 -3.73 -9.01
C LEU A 235 11.03 -4.49 -10.18
N ASP A 236 11.33 -5.79 -9.98
CA ASP A 236 12.05 -6.63 -10.93
C ASP A 236 11.12 -7.33 -11.95
N SER A 237 9.80 -7.20 -11.85
CA SER A 237 8.85 -7.93 -12.71
C SER A 237 8.66 -7.33 -14.10
N ASP A 238 9.44 -6.32 -14.48
CA ASP A 238 9.38 -5.63 -15.77
C ASP A 238 10.67 -5.83 -16.62
N GLU A 239 11.54 -6.79 -16.27
CA GLU A 239 12.59 -7.32 -17.17
C GLU A 239 12.13 -8.68 -17.74
#